data_4e6deeeb8c69059ef141eadfc8848440
#
_entry.id   4e6deeeb8c69059ef141eadfc8848440
#
_cell.length_a   1.000
_cell.length_b   1.000
_cell.length_c   1.000
_cell.angle_alpha   90.00
_cell.angle_beta   90.00
_cell.angle_gamma   90.00
#
_symmetry.space_group_name_H-M   'P 1'
#
loop_
_entity.id
_entity.type
_entity.pdbx_description
1 polymer ?
#
loop_
_entity_poly.entity_id
_entity_poly.type
_entity_poly.pdbx_seq_one_letter_code
_entity_poly.pdbx_strand_id
1 'polypeptide(L)'
;EECDLFSSNLSVNGERMSAAFLLKGPARFHEMTLADCGKNGDQIYRLFNTPADVFVVQHCHKITPAVRKTVEAFALSNYSRTCRFTLIDGYDTARILHAKGML
;
A
#
# COMPACT_ATOMS: atom_id res chain seq x y z
N GLU A 1 -6.66 8.22 -12.20
CA GLU A 1 -6.25 6.87 -11.82
C GLU A 1 -6.28 6.72 -10.30
N GLU A 2 -6.98 5.70 -9.79
CA GLU A 2 -7.20 5.54 -8.35
C GLU A 2 -6.06 4.78 -7.67
N CYS A 3 -5.35 3.91 -8.41
CA CYS A 3 -4.23 3.14 -7.88
C CYS A 3 -3.23 2.81 -8.98
N ASP A 4 -2.04 2.37 -8.59
CA ASP A 4 -0.98 2.03 -9.56
C ASP A 4 -1.16 0.64 -10.15
N LEU A 5 -1.75 -0.26 -9.39
CA LEU A 5 -1.97 -1.63 -9.81
C LEU A 5 -3.22 -2.17 -9.13
N PHE A 6 -4.03 -2.89 -9.88
CA PHE A 6 -5.19 -3.58 -9.34
C PHE A 6 -5.13 -5.05 -9.74
N SER A 7 -5.40 -5.95 -8.80
CA SER A 7 -5.46 -7.38 -9.06
C SER A 7 -6.71 -7.97 -8.41
N SER A 8 -7.41 -8.83 -9.13
CA SER A 8 -8.54 -9.58 -8.58
C SER A 8 -8.16 -11.01 -8.20
N ASN A 9 -6.87 -11.33 -8.23
CA ASN A 9 -6.39 -12.70 -8.06
C ASN A 9 -5.45 -12.89 -6.85
N LEU A 10 -5.54 -12.03 -5.84
CA LEU A 10 -4.77 -12.20 -4.63
C LEU A 10 -5.38 -13.32 -3.78
N SER A 11 -4.55 -14.24 -3.31
CA SER A 11 -4.99 -15.29 -2.40
C SER A 11 -4.55 -14.96 -0.98
N VAL A 12 -5.51 -14.89 -0.08
CA VAL A 12 -5.26 -14.64 1.35
C VAL A 12 -5.92 -15.77 2.13
N ASN A 13 -5.12 -16.60 2.78
CA ASN A 13 -5.59 -17.77 3.55
C ASN A 13 -6.51 -18.67 2.72
N GLY A 14 -6.18 -18.84 1.42
CA GLY A 14 -6.96 -19.69 0.52
C GLY A 14 -8.18 -19.00 -0.09
N GLU A 15 -8.46 -17.77 0.27
CA GLU A 15 -9.58 -17.02 -0.26
C GLU A 15 -9.10 -16.01 -1.31
N ARG A 16 -9.79 -15.95 -2.45
CA ARG A 16 -9.47 -14.98 -3.50
C ARG A 16 -9.99 -13.61 -3.13
N MET A 17 -9.11 -12.61 -3.22
CA MET A 17 -9.44 -11.22 -2.92
C MET A 17 -8.93 -10.29 -3.99
N SER A 18 -9.56 -9.12 -4.12
CA SER A 18 -9.04 -8.04 -4.95
C SER A 18 -8.11 -7.16 -4.12
N ALA A 19 -7.07 -6.64 -4.75
CA ALA A 19 -6.08 -5.80 -4.11
C ALA A 19 -5.76 -4.58 -4.97
N ALA A 20 -5.63 -3.44 -4.33
CA ALA A 20 -5.20 -2.20 -4.95
C ALA A 20 -3.86 -1.79 -4.35
N PHE A 21 -2.93 -1.36 -5.19
CA PHE A 21 -1.56 -1.08 -4.80
C PHE A 21 -1.20 0.37 -5.08
N LEU A 22 -0.53 1.00 -4.13
CA LEU A 22 0.20 2.24 -4.31
C LEU A 22 1.68 1.89 -4.25
N LEU A 23 2.40 2.08 -5.37
CA LEU A 23 3.78 1.66 -5.52
C LEU A 23 4.69 2.88 -5.66
N LYS A 24 5.72 2.97 -4.81
CA LYS A 24 6.72 4.03 -4.88
C LYS A 24 8.09 3.40 -5.12
N GLY A 25 8.66 3.68 -6.27
CA GLY A 25 9.91 3.07 -6.70
C GLY A 25 11.16 3.80 -6.23
N PRO A 26 12.34 3.32 -6.68
CA PRO A 26 13.64 3.82 -6.21
C PRO A 26 14.00 5.24 -6.65
N ALA A 27 13.25 5.86 -7.55
CA ALA A 27 13.47 7.25 -7.92
C ALA A 27 13.34 8.20 -6.73
N ARG A 28 12.63 7.76 -5.68
CA ARG A 28 12.48 8.48 -4.43
C ARG A 28 13.05 7.65 -3.28
N PHE A 29 14.35 7.38 -3.33
CA PHE A 29 15.00 6.54 -2.34
C PHE A 29 15.32 7.34 -1.07
N HIS A 30 14.27 7.64 -0.34
CA HIS A 30 14.32 8.26 0.99
C HIS A 30 13.07 7.84 1.75
N GLU A 31 12.96 8.20 3.02
CA GLU A 31 11.75 7.89 3.80
C GLU A 31 10.52 8.42 3.09
N MET A 32 9.47 7.61 3.03
CA MET A 32 8.19 8.04 2.47
C MET A 32 7.52 9.00 3.44
N THR A 33 7.35 10.23 3.01
CA THR A 33 6.60 11.24 3.76
C THR A 33 5.21 11.40 3.18
N LEU A 34 4.33 12.08 3.91
CA LEU A 34 2.98 12.32 3.41
C LEU A 34 3.00 13.13 2.11
N ALA A 35 3.97 14.02 1.94
CA ALA A 35 4.14 14.80 0.72
C ALA A 35 4.44 13.92 -0.50
N ASP A 36 5.10 12.78 -0.30
CA ASP A 36 5.37 11.83 -1.38
C ASP A 36 4.09 11.14 -1.89
N CYS A 37 3.02 11.20 -1.13
CA CYS A 37 1.72 10.62 -1.48
C CYS A 37 0.77 11.66 -2.08
N GLY A 38 1.32 12.73 -2.65
CA GLY A 38 0.55 13.82 -3.23
C GLY A 38 0.17 14.88 -2.21
N LYS A 39 -0.49 15.93 -2.67
CA LYS A 39 -0.89 17.04 -1.81
C LYS A 39 -1.85 16.52 -0.74
N ASN A 40 -1.50 16.72 0.53
CA ASN A 40 -2.29 16.25 1.69
C ASN A 40 -2.53 14.74 1.68
N GLY A 41 -1.64 13.96 1.03
CA GLY A 41 -1.80 12.52 0.97
C GLY A 41 -2.93 12.05 0.07
N ASP A 42 -3.29 12.82 -0.96
CA ASP A 42 -4.44 12.53 -1.81
C ASP A 42 -4.31 11.22 -2.58
N GLN A 43 -3.09 10.72 -2.83
CA GLN A 43 -2.89 9.42 -3.46
C GLN A 43 -3.38 8.28 -2.56
N ILE A 44 -3.23 8.43 -1.24
CA ILE A 44 -3.76 7.44 -0.29
C ILE A 44 -5.29 7.49 -0.31
N TYR A 45 -5.86 8.68 -0.33
CA TYR A 45 -7.31 8.85 -0.43
C TYR A 45 -7.85 8.15 -1.68
N ARG A 46 -7.21 8.38 -2.84
CA ARG A 46 -7.62 7.76 -4.10
C ARG A 46 -7.46 6.24 -4.07
N LEU A 47 -6.40 5.75 -3.42
CA LEU A 47 -6.22 4.31 -3.27
C LEU A 47 -7.43 3.69 -2.58
N PHE A 48 -7.87 4.25 -1.46
CA PHE A 48 -8.99 3.70 -0.68
C PHE A 48 -10.35 3.91 -1.35
N ASN A 49 -10.43 4.72 -2.41
CA ASN A 49 -11.63 4.83 -3.22
C ASN A 49 -11.75 3.70 -4.26
N THR A 50 -10.69 2.93 -4.47
CA THR A 50 -10.73 1.76 -5.34
C THR A 50 -11.55 0.66 -4.67
N PRO A 51 -12.48 0.01 -5.38
CA PRO A 51 -13.30 -1.06 -4.79
C PRO A 51 -12.49 -2.36 -4.68
N ALA A 52 -11.68 -2.46 -3.64
CA ALA A 52 -10.82 -3.60 -3.39
C ALA A 52 -10.99 -4.10 -1.95
N ASP A 53 -10.59 -5.34 -1.71
CA ASP A 53 -10.65 -5.95 -0.38
C ASP A 53 -9.38 -5.67 0.43
N VAL A 54 -8.25 -5.54 -0.27
CA VAL A 54 -6.94 -5.34 0.36
C VAL A 54 -6.27 -4.14 -0.29
N PHE A 55 -5.67 -3.29 0.53
CA PHE A 55 -4.94 -2.11 0.08
C PHE A 55 -3.48 -2.25 0.49
N VAL A 56 -2.57 -2.07 -0.47
CA VAL A 56 -1.15 -2.26 -0.28
C VAL A 56 -0.41 -0.97 -0.63
N VAL A 57 0.39 -0.48 0.30
CA VAL A 57 1.29 0.65 0.06
C VAL A 57 2.72 0.12 0.14
N GLN A 58 3.46 0.23 -0.95
CA GLN A 58 4.82 -0.29 -1.05
C GLN A 58 5.79 0.85 -1.39
N HIS A 59 6.91 0.86 -0.70
CA HIS A 59 7.99 1.82 -0.92
C HIS A 59 9.33 1.11 -0.78
N CYS A 60 10.34 1.60 -1.48
CA CYS A 60 11.68 1.01 -1.46
C CYS A 60 12.53 1.42 -0.24
N HIS A 61 12.04 2.30 0.58
CA HIS A 61 12.71 2.79 1.78
C HIS A 61 11.71 2.77 2.95
N LYS A 62 12.05 3.42 4.05
CA LYS A 62 11.21 3.46 5.25
C LYS A 62 9.90 4.23 4.99
N ILE A 63 8.83 3.76 5.59
CA ILE A 63 7.53 4.45 5.57
C ILE A 63 7.36 5.14 6.92
N THR A 64 7.17 6.47 6.90
CA THR A 64 7.09 7.25 8.13
C THR A 64 5.79 7.01 8.90
N PRO A 65 5.77 7.26 10.22
CA PRO A 65 4.54 7.14 11.02
C PRO A 65 3.38 8.01 10.52
N ALA A 66 3.66 9.17 9.93
CA ALA A 66 2.61 10.05 9.39
C ALA A 66 1.85 9.35 8.25
N VAL A 67 2.56 8.65 7.37
CA VAL A 67 1.94 7.89 6.29
C VAL A 67 1.13 6.74 6.86
N ARG A 68 1.71 5.98 7.80
CA ARG A 68 1.02 4.86 8.45
C ARG A 68 -0.29 5.31 9.10
N LYS A 69 -0.26 6.40 9.85
CA LYS A 69 -1.46 6.92 10.53
C LYS A 69 -2.54 7.34 9.53
N THR A 70 -2.13 7.94 8.41
CA THR A 70 -3.07 8.35 7.38
C THR A 70 -3.74 7.12 6.74
N VAL A 71 -2.97 6.08 6.43
CA VAL A 71 -3.51 4.83 5.89
C VAL A 71 -4.50 4.20 6.88
N GLU A 72 -4.12 4.13 8.15
CA GLU A 72 -5.00 3.59 9.20
C GLU A 72 -6.31 4.38 9.30
N ALA A 73 -6.23 5.70 9.25
CA ALA A 73 -7.41 6.55 9.34
C ALA A 73 -8.38 6.29 8.19
N PHE A 74 -7.88 6.16 6.96
CA PHE A 74 -8.74 5.85 5.82
C PHE A 74 -9.33 4.45 5.91
N ALA A 75 -8.57 3.48 6.37
CA ALA A 75 -9.08 2.12 6.56
C ALA A 75 -10.20 2.08 7.59
N LEU A 76 -10.04 2.81 8.69
CA LEU A 76 -11.05 2.87 9.76
C LEU A 76 -12.29 3.65 9.36
N SER A 77 -12.18 4.60 8.44
CA SER A 77 -13.31 5.44 8.03
C SER A 77 -14.23 4.77 7.02
N ASN A 78 -13.88 3.60 6.51
CA ASN A 78 -14.68 2.89 5.51
C ASN A 78 -15.69 1.99 6.22
N TYR A 79 -16.89 2.51 6.47
CA TYR A 79 -17.93 1.81 7.21
C TYR A 79 -18.70 0.78 6.39
N SER A 80 -18.61 0.85 5.06
CA SER A 80 -19.42 0.01 4.19
C SER A 80 -18.86 -1.40 4.00
N ARG A 81 -17.63 -1.62 4.42
CA ARG A 81 -16.95 -2.92 4.25
C ARG A 81 -15.75 -3.01 5.17
N THR A 82 -15.28 -4.24 5.39
CA THR A 82 -14.02 -4.49 6.08
C THR A 82 -12.87 -4.14 5.17
N CYS A 83 -11.99 -3.24 5.61
CA CYS A 83 -10.78 -2.89 4.89
C CYS A 83 -9.59 -3.61 5.52
N ARG A 84 -8.78 -4.25 4.68
CA ARG A 84 -7.50 -4.80 5.08
C ARG A 84 -6.42 -4.01 4.36
N PHE A 85 -5.34 -3.72 5.06
CA PHE A 85 -4.22 -3.01 4.44
C PHE A 85 -2.90 -3.56 4.93
N THR A 86 -1.86 -3.34 4.14
CA THR A 86 -0.50 -3.64 4.55
C THR A 86 0.45 -2.59 4.00
N LEU A 87 1.50 -2.32 4.76
CA LEU A 87 2.57 -1.41 4.37
C LEU A 87 3.82 -2.25 4.18
N ILE A 88 4.41 -2.16 2.98
CA ILE A 88 5.62 -2.91 2.63
C ILE A 88 6.72 -1.91 2.39
N ASP A 89 7.66 -1.78 3.34
CA ASP A 89 8.79 -0.87 3.21
C ASP A 89 9.97 -1.53 2.50
N GLY A 90 11.09 -0.82 2.38
CA GLY A 90 12.26 -1.35 1.71
C GLY A 90 12.82 -2.59 2.39
N TYR A 91 12.74 -2.66 3.71
CA TYR A 91 13.21 -3.81 4.46
C TYR A 91 12.34 -5.04 4.17
N ASP A 92 11.02 -4.88 4.19
CA ASP A 92 10.09 -5.95 3.86
C ASP A 92 10.25 -6.40 2.42
N THR A 93 10.47 -5.45 1.50
CA THR A 93 10.69 -5.75 0.08
C THR A 93 11.94 -6.62 -0.08
N ALA A 94 13.02 -6.28 0.60
CA ALA A 94 14.25 -7.07 0.55
C ALA A 94 14.04 -8.48 1.07
N ARG A 95 13.27 -8.65 2.14
CA ARG A 95 12.96 -9.98 2.68
C ARG A 95 12.13 -10.81 1.69
N ILE A 96 11.16 -10.19 1.04
CA ILE A 96 10.32 -10.88 0.04
C ILE A 96 11.19 -11.34 -1.13
N LEU A 97 12.04 -10.45 -1.65
CA LEU A 97 12.92 -10.78 -2.76
C LEU A 97 13.90 -11.89 -2.39
N HIS A 98 14.46 -11.84 -1.18
CA HIS A 98 15.36 -12.88 -0.69
C HIS A 98 14.64 -14.23 -0.60
N ALA A 99 13.42 -14.25 -0.05
CA ALA A 99 12.63 -15.48 0.07
C ALA A 99 12.28 -16.09 -1.29
N LYS A 100 12.20 -15.25 -2.35
CA LYS A 100 11.94 -15.72 -3.71
C LYS A 100 13.21 -16.03 -4.50
N GLY A 101 14.39 -15.95 -3.85
CA GLY A 101 15.65 -16.22 -4.51
C GLY A 101 16.11 -15.15 -5.50
N MET A 102 15.62 -13.93 -5.36
CA MET A 102 15.91 -12.81 -6.27
C MET A 102 17.03 -11.90 -5.75
N LEU A 103 17.54 -12.16 -4.56
CA LEU A 103 18.67 -11.45 -3.97
C LEU A 103 19.74 -12.46 -3.57
#